data_954f11204441e08002523d5c320e3fea
#
_entry.id   954f11204441e08002523d5c320e3fea
#
_cell.length_a   1.000
_cell.length_b   1.000
_cell.length_c   1.000
_cell.angle_alpha   90.00
_cell.angle_beta   90.00
_cell.angle_gamma   90.00
#
_symmetry.space_group_name_H-M   'P 1'
#
loop_
_entity.id
_entity.type
_entity.pdbx_description
1 polymer ?
#
loop_
_entity_poly.entity_id
_entity_poly.type
_entity_poly.pdbx_seq_one_letter_code
_entity_poly.pdbx_strand_id
1 'polypeptide(L)'
;MLGLFVTSMIIQISAQSVAPILSLYIRHLGQTQNLMFVSGLVVSAMGFSSLLSSSYLGKLGDRFGNHRLLLGALLYSFIMYVMSALAQTSLQLGLLRFAYGFGVGALMPSINSLLTKLTPKADISRVFSYNQMFGNIGQVLGPFIGSNVAVVLGYQSVFYVTSMIVFVNLVWSLIIFKKYIKVKDIV
;
A
#
# COMPACT_ATOMS: atom_id res chain seq x y z
N MET A 1 -17.22 8.62 2.64
CA MET A 1 -16.17 9.37 1.94
C MET A 1 -14.91 9.53 2.78
N LEU A 2 -14.98 10.20 3.95
CA LEU A 2 -13.79 10.44 4.80
C LEU A 2 -12.99 9.16 5.08
N GLY A 3 -13.66 8.04 5.34
CA GLY A 3 -13.00 6.76 5.57
C GLY A 3 -12.14 6.27 4.41
N LEU A 4 -12.54 6.50 3.15
CA LEU A 4 -11.74 6.15 1.98
C LEU A 4 -10.52 7.09 1.83
N PHE A 5 -10.65 8.38 2.17
CA PHE A 5 -9.53 9.31 2.16
C PHE A 5 -8.47 8.91 3.20
N VAL A 6 -8.91 8.54 4.42
CA VAL A 6 -8.01 8.04 5.46
C VAL A 6 -7.34 6.73 5.02
N THR A 7 -8.09 5.81 4.40
CA THR A 7 -7.53 4.57 3.85
C THR A 7 -6.47 4.86 2.80
N SER A 8 -6.73 5.80 1.87
CA SER A 8 -5.77 6.23 0.84
C SER A 8 -4.51 6.84 1.45
N MET A 9 -4.66 7.69 2.46
CA MET A 9 -3.54 8.28 3.20
C MET A 9 -2.67 7.21 3.85
N ILE A 10 -3.28 6.25 4.55
CA ILE A 10 -2.55 5.17 5.24
C ILE A 10 -1.82 4.27 4.23
N ILE A 11 -2.42 3.98 3.07
CA ILE A 11 -1.76 3.25 1.99
C ILE A 11 -0.51 4.00 1.52
N GLN A 12 -0.59 5.31 1.35
CA GLN A 12 0.56 6.12 0.94
C GLN A 12 1.64 6.20 2.04
N ILE A 13 1.25 6.32 3.31
CA ILE A 13 2.20 6.23 4.44
C ILE A 13 2.96 4.91 4.35
N SER A 14 2.25 3.80 4.20
CA SER A 14 2.84 2.46 4.17
C SER A 14 3.77 2.26 2.96
N ALA A 15 3.38 2.75 1.78
CA ALA A 15 4.19 2.63 0.57
C ALA A 15 5.49 3.44 0.67
N GLN A 16 5.43 4.64 1.26
CA GLN A 16 6.54 5.58 1.32
C GLN A 16 7.44 5.43 2.55
N SER A 17 6.98 4.75 3.61
CA SER A 17 7.78 4.55 4.83
C SER A 17 9.05 3.73 4.59
N VAL A 18 9.02 2.82 3.64
CA VAL A 18 10.14 1.92 3.32
C VAL A 18 11.10 2.53 2.28
N ALA A 19 10.65 3.49 1.48
CA ALA A 19 11.44 4.06 0.39
C ALA A 19 12.82 4.59 0.83
N PRO A 20 12.95 5.43 1.89
CA PRO A 20 14.23 6.02 2.28
C PRO A 20 15.22 5.00 2.85
N ILE A 21 14.72 3.91 3.45
CA ILE A 21 15.57 2.94 4.14
C ILE A 21 15.96 1.75 3.26
N LEU A 22 15.35 1.60 2.08
CA LEU A 22 15.47 0.38 1.28
C LEU A 22 16.91 0.07 0.88
N SER A 23 17.66 1.07 0.40
CA SER A 23 19.08 0.89 0.03
C SER A 23 19.94 0.54 1.24
N LEU A 24 19.67 1.16 2.41
CA LEU A 24 20.38 0.88 3.65
C LEU A 24 20.07 -0.54 4.16
N TYR A 25 18.83 -0.96 4.03
CA TYR A 25 18.44 -2.32 4.39
C TYR A 25 19.07 -3.36 3.47
N ILE A 26 19.13 -3.13 2.16
CA ILE A 26 19.82 -4.00 1.20
C ILE A 26 21.31 -4.11 1.55
N ARG A 27 21.93 -3.01 1.93
CA ARG A 27 23.32 -3.02 2.44
C ARG A 27 23.46 -3.83 3.72
N HIS A 28 22.53 -3.69 4.64
CA HIS A 28 22.50 -4.45 5.90
C HIS A 28 22.35 -5.97 5.66
N LEU A 29 21.64 -6.38 4.60
CA LEU A 29 21.52 -7.78 4.15
C LEU A 29 22.82 -8.32 3.48
N GLY A 30 23.93 -7.59 3.54
CA GLY A 30 25.23 -8.03 3.05
C GLY A 30 25.55 -7.65 1.60
N GLN A 31 24.66 -6.92 0.91
CA GLN A 31 24.90 -6.47 -0.46
C GLN A 31 25.79 -5.24 -0.45
N THR A 32 27.08 -5.43 -0.75
CA THR A 32 28.08 -4.32 -0.80
C THR A 32 28.46 -3.94 -2.22
N GLN A 33 28.46 -4.91 -3.16
CA GLN A 33 28.79 -4.66 -4.55
C GLN A 33 27.54 -4.23 -5.32
N ASN A 34 27.70 -3.25 -6.21
CA ASN A 34 26.62 -2.73 -7.08
C ASN A 34 25.34 -2.34 -6.32
N LEU A 35 25.46 -1.81 -5.10
CA LEU A 35 24.36 -1.50 -4.21
C LEU A 35 23.27 -0.64 -4.86
N MET A 36 23.67 0.40 -5.60
CA MET A 36 22.73 1.31 -6.28
C MET A 36 21.92 0.57 -7.36
N PHE A 37 22.58 -0.29 -8.15
CA PHE A 37 21.94 -1.07 -9.19
C PHE A 37 20.95 -2.07 -8.59
N VAL A 38 21.35 -2.82 -7.56
CA VAL A 38 20.48 -3.79 -6.88
C VAL A 38 19.29 -3.09 -6.22
N SER A 39 19.52 -1.94 -5.56
CA SER A 39 18.44 -1.14 -4.97
C SER A 39 17.46 -0.64 -6.04
N GLY A 40 17.97 -0.18 -7.18
CA GLY A 40 17.14 0.20 -8.32
C GLY A 40 16.29 -0.94 -8.84
N LEU A 41 16.86 -2.15 -8.99
CA LEU A 41 16.12 -3.34 -9.40
C LEU A 41 15.00 -3.70 -8.41
N VAL A 42 15.28 -3.68 -7.12
CA VAL A 42 14.30 -3.99 -6.06
C VAL A 42 13.14 -3.00 -6.06
N VAL A 43 13.42 -1.70 -6.26
CA VAL A 43 12.37 -0.66 -6.39
C VAL A 43 11.57 -0.86 -7.67
N SER A 44 12.25 -1.06 -8.80
CA SER A 44 11.60 -1.24 -10.10
C SER A 44 10.75 -2.49 -10.17
N ALA A 45 11.14 -3.57 -9.49
CA ALA A 45 10.41 -4.83 -9.43
C ALA A 45 8.97 -4.64 -8.92
N MET A 46 8.79 -3.84 -7.85
CA MET A 46 7.47 -3.49 -7.34
C MET A 46 6.65 -2.69 -8.35
N GLY A 47 7.27 -1.69 -8.98
CA GLY A 47 6.60 -0.85 -9.99
C GLY A 47 6.16 -1.67 -11.20
N PHE A 48 7.07 -2.53 -11.72
CA PHE A 48 6.79 -3.37 -12.87
C PHE A 48 5.64 -4.35 -12.61
N SER A 49 5.64 -5.04 -11.46
CA SER A 49 4.56 -5.96 -11.10
C SER A 49 3.22 -5.25 -10.87
N SER A 50 3.23 -4.03 -10.30
CA SER A 50 2.02 -3.24 -10.13
C SER A 50 1.41 -2.79 -11.46
N LEU A 51 2.24 -2.44 -12.45
CA LEU A 51 1.77 -2.14 -13.80
C LEU A 51 1.07 -3.33 -14.44
N LEU A 52 1.69 -4.52 -14.38
CA LEU A 52 1.10 -5.75 -14.94
C LEU A 52 -0.22 -6.12 -14.24
N SER A 53 -0.28 -5.96 -12.93
CA SER A 53 -1.44 -6.39 -12.14
C SER A 53 -2.61 -5.41 -12.18
N SER A 54 -2.34 -4.10 -12.31
CA SER A 54 -3.37 -3.06 -12.16
C SER A 54 -4.52 -3.20 -13.15
N SER A 55 -4.22 -3.49 -14.42
CA SER A 55 -5.23 -3.67 -15.46
C SER A 55 -6.09 -4.92 -15.24
N TYR A 56 -5.49 -6.01 -14.77
CA TYR A 56 -6.18 -7.26 -14.49
C TYR A 56 -7.02 -7.16 -13.21
N LEU A 57 -6.43 -6.64 -12.15
CA LEU A 57 -7.08 -6.50 -10.85
C LEU A 57 -8.16 -5.42 -10.86
N GLY A 58 -8.03 -4.37 -11.68
CA GLY A 58 -9.10 -3.40 -11.91
C GLY A 58 -10.38 -4.08 -12.44
N LYS A 59 -10.26 -4.90 -13.49
CA LYS A 59 -11.39 -5.68 -14.04
C LYS A 59 -11.97 -6.67 -13.02
N LEU A 60 -11.10 -7.28 -12.21
CA LEU A 60 -11.54 -8.20 -11.15
C LEU A 60 -12.37 -7.47 -10.09
N GLY A 61 -11.96 -6.26 -9.73
CA GLY A 61 -12.69 -5.39 -8.79
C GLY A 61 -14.09 -5.02 -9.29
N ASP A 62 -14.24 -4.76 -10.57
CA ASP A 62 -15.56 -4.49 -11.16
C ASP A 62 -16.47 -5.72 -11.16
N ARG A 63 -15.90 -6.92 -11.30
CA ARG A 63 -16.66 -8.19 -11.30
C ARG A 63 -17.03 -8.68 -9.91
N PHE A 64 -16.10 -8.66 -8.95
CA PHE A 64 -16.27 -9.22 -7.61
C PHE A 64 -16.57 -8.18 -6.53
N GLY A 65 -16.54 -6.90 -6.87
CA GLY A 65 -16.75 -5.78 -5.97
C GLY A 65 -15.44 -5.17 -5.45
N ASN A 66 -15.27 -3.88 -5.71
CA ASN A 66 -14.04 -3.15 -5.36
C ASN A 66 -13.74 -3.12 -3.85
N HIS A 67 -14.77 -3.19 -2.99
CA HIS A 67 -14.58 -3.27 -1.53
C HIS A 67 -13.92 -4.58 -1.11
N ARG A 68 -14.31 -5.72 -1.71
CA ARG A 68 -13.70 -7.03 -1.43
C ARG A 68 -12.27 -7.09 -1.94
N LEU A 69 -12.03 -6.55 -3.14
CA LEU A 69 -10.69 -6.47 -3.71
C LEU A 69 -9.77 -5.61 -2.85
N LEU A 70 -10.24 -4.45 -2.38
CA LEU A 70 -9.46 -3.57 -1.51
C LEU A 70 -9.07 -4.27 -0.19
N LEU A 71 -10.01 -4.95 0.46
CA LEU A 71 -9.73 -5.70 1.68
C LEU A 71 -8.74 -6.85 1.44
N GLY A 72 -8.91 -7.61 0.36
CA GLY A 72 -7.97 -8.66 -0.03
C GLY A 72 -6.57 -8.14 -0.32
N ALA A 73 -6.47 -7.00 -1.02
CA ALA A 73 -5.19 -6.36 -1.32
C ALA A 73 -4.50 -5.79 -0.07
N LEU A 74 -5.26 -5.26 0.91
CA LEU A 74 -4.71 -4.83 2.20
C LEU A 74 -4.19 -6.02 3.01
N LEU A 75 -4.94 -7.12 3.08
CA LEU A 75 -4.50 -8.34 3.76
C LEU A 75 -3.24 -8.92 3.09
N TYR A 76 -3.23 -8.99 1.77
CA TYR A 76 -2.07 -9.42 1.01
C TYR A 76 -0.85 -8.52 1.26
N SER A 77 -1.04 -7.21 1.26
CA SER A 77 0.03 -6.24 1.54
C SER A 77 0.58 -6.40 2.96
N PHE A 78 -0.28 -6.62 3.95
CA PHE A 78 0.12 -6.93 5.32
C PHE A 78 1.07 -8.13 5.36
N ILE A 79 0.68 -9.25 4.74
CA ILE A 79 1.48 -10.48 4.69
C ILE A 79 2.83 -10.21 4.01
N MET A 80 2.83 -9.50 2.87
CA MET A 80 4.06 -9.20 2.14
C MET A 80 5.02 -8.30 2.93
N TYR A 81 4.53 -7.36 3.73
CA TYR A 81 5.38 -6.56 4.63
C TYR A 81 5.99 -7.40 5.74
N VAL A 82 5.21 -8.28 6.38
CA VAL A 82 5.74 -9.20 7.39
C VAL A 82 6.83 -10.10 6.80
N MET A 83 6.59 -10.67 5.63
CA MET A 83 7.59 -11.49 4.95
C MET A 83 8.84 -10.69 4.55
N SER A 84 8.67 -9.43 4.13
CA SER A 84 9.81 -8.55 3.80
C SER A 84 10.68 -8.22 5.02
N ALA A 85 10.09 -8.18 6.21
CA ALA A 85 10.86 -8.05 7.46
C ALA A 85 11.73 -9.29 7.76
N LEU A 86 11.31 -10.47 7.31
CA LEU A 86 12.02 -11.74 7.51
C LEU A 86 13.05 -12.05 6.40
N ALA A 87 13.18 -11.18 5.40
CA ALA A 87 14.12 -11.37 4.30
C ALA A 87 15.57 -11.39 4.82
N GLN A 88 16.34 -12.39 4.40
CA GLN A 88 17.74 -12.57 4.79
C GLN A 88 18.70 -12.19 3.68
N THR A 89 18.22 -12.06 2.45
CA THR A 89 19.05 -11.71 1.28
C THR A 89 18.37 -10.62 0.45
N SER A 90 19.17 -9.85 -0.28
CA SER A 90 18.67 -8.84 -1.21
C SER A 90 17.80 -9.44 -2.33
N LEU A 91 18.09 -10.66 -2.77
CA LEU A 91 17.28 -11.38 -3.77
C LEU A 91 15.89 -11.73 -3.21
N GLN A 92 15.82 -12.28 -1.99
CA GLN A 92 14.53 -12.55 -1.33
C GLN A 92 13.71 -11.28 -1.18
N LEU A 93 14.34 -10.18 -0.74
CA LEU A 93 13.67 -8.89 -0.64
C LEU A 93 13.14 -8.42 -1.99
N GLY A 94 13.92 -8.56 -3.07
CA GLY A 94 13.51 -8.22 -4.43
C GLY A 94 12.29 -9.02 -4.89
N LEU A 95 12.29 -10.32 -4.67
CA LEU A 95 11.14 -11.18 -5.00
C LEU A 95 9.89 -10.83 -4.20
N LEU A 96 10.04 -10.56 -2.90
CA LEU A 96 8.94 -10.12 -2.04
C LEU A 96 8.40 -8.75 -2.45
N ARG A 97 9.26 -7.83 -2.88
CA ARG A 97 8.87 -6.54 -3.43
C ARG A 97 8.14 -6.68 -4.76
N PHE A 98 8.60 -7.58 -5.63
CA PHE A 98 7.88 -7.92 -6.84
C PHE A 98 6.48 -8.48 -6.51
N ALA A 99 6.39 -9.44 -5.59
CA ALA A 99 5.11 -9.98 -5.14
C ALA A 99 4.21 -8.90 -4.54
N TYR A 100 4.74 -8.04 -3.65
CA TYR A 100 3.99 -6.92 -3.06
C TYR A 100 3.39 -5.99 -4.10
N GLY A 101 4.09 -5.73 -5.22
CA GLY A 101 3.60 -4.90 -6.31
C GLY A 101 2.27 -5.38 -6.91
N PHE A 102 2.00 -6.68 -6.93
CA PHE A 102 0.69 -7.19 -7.34
C PHE A 102 -0.44 -6.67 -6.45
N GLY A 103 -0.24 -6.62 -5.13
CA GLY A 103 -1.21 -6.06 -4.19
C GLY A 103 -1.41 -4.56 -4.40
N VAL A 104 -0.32 -3.82 -4.57
CA VAL A 104 -0.35 -2.36 -4.82
C VAL A 104 -1.16 -2.02 -6.06
N GLY A 105 -1.02 -2.82 -7.13
CA GLY A 105 -1.78 -2.65 -8.37
C GLY A 105 -3.30 -2.74 -8.20
N ALA A 106 -3.79 -3.33 -7.10
CA ALA A 106 -5.22 -3.37 -6.78
C ALA A 106 -5.69 -2.21 -5.90
N LEU A 107 -4.83 -1.66 -5.03
CA LEU A 107 -5.23 -0.74 -3.98
C LEU A 107 -5.81 0.57 -4.54
N MET A 108 -5.04 1.28 -5.36
CA MET A 108 -5.46 2.58 -5.90
C MET A 108 -6.64 2.49 -6.87
N PRO A 109 -6.67 1.56 -7.85
CA PRO A 109 -7.84 1.38 -8.69
C PRO A 109 -9.11 1.07 -7.90
N SER A 110 -9.02 0.25 -6.83
CA SER A 110 -10.17 -0.07 -5.98
C SER A 110 -10.71 1.16 -5.25
N ILE A 111 -9.83 2.01 -4.68
CA ILE A 111 -10.24 3.25 -4.03
C ILE A 111 -10.89 4.20 -5.04
N ASN A 112 -10.26 4.42 -6.19
CA ASN A 112 -10.75 5.32 -7.21
C ASN A 112 -12.14 4.88 -7.73
N SER A 113 -12.31 3.58 -7.97
CA SER A 113 -13.61 3.02 -8.37
C SER A 113 -14.68 3.19 -7.28
N LEU A 114 -14.34 2.97 -6.01
CA LEU A 114 -15.26 3.19 -4.88
C LEU A 114 -15.63 4.67 -4.74
N LEU A 115 -14.67 5.58 -4.87
CA LEU A 115 -14.93 7.02 -4.84
C LEU A 115 -15.86 7.43 -5.97
N THR A 116 -15.63 6.95 -7.19
CA THR A 116 -16.49 7.25 -8.35
C THR A 116 -17.92 6.71 -8.14
N LYS A 117 -18.06 5.49 -7.62
CA LYS A 117 -19.37 4.85 -7.39
C LYS A 117 -20.18 5.51 -6.27
N LEU A 118 -19.51 6.11 -5.29
CA LEU A 118 -20.13 6.71 -4.12
C LEU A 118 -20.34 8.22 -4.24
N THR A 119 -19.87 8.87 -5.32
CA THR A 119 -19.90 10.31 -5.49
C THR A 119 -20.87 10.70 -6.60
N PRO A 120 -21.76 11.69 -6.40
CA PRO A 120 -22.54 12.30 -7.47
C PRO A 120 -21.62 12.87 -8.58
N LYS A 121 -22.06 12.78 -9.84
CA LYS A 121 -21.25 13.20 -11.00
C LYS A 121 -20.74 14.65 -10.90
N ALA A 122 -21.52 15.54 -10.30
CA ALA A 122 -21.17 16.96 -10.14
C ALA A 122 -19.99 17.19 -9.19
N ASP A 123 -19.75 16.28 -8.21
CA ASP A 123 -18.75 16.46 -7.16
C ASP A 123 -17.51 15.58 -7.33
N ILE A 124 -17.44 14.76 -8.39
CA ILE A 124 -16.34 13.80 -8.60
C ILE A 124 -14.97 14.48 -8.53
N SER A 125 -14.77 15.57 -9.28
CA SER A 125 -13.48 16.27 -9.32
C SER A 125 -13.05 16.76 -7.93
N ARG A 126 -14.00 17.30 -7.15
CA ARG A 126 -13.73 17.79 -5.79
C ARG A 126 -13.33 16.64 -4.86
N VAL A 127 -14.03 15.51 -4.93
CA VAL A 127 -13.74 14.33 -4.11
C VAL A 127 -12.38 13.74 -4.45
N PHE A 128 -12.00 13.67 -5.74
CA PHE A 128 -10.67 13.23 -6.15
C PHE A 128 -9.57 14.19 -5.69
N SER A 129 -9.81 15.51 -5.70
CA SER A 129 -8.86 16.49 -5.17
C SER A 129 -8.64 16.31 -3.67
N TYR A 130 -9.68 16.06 -2.89
CA TYR A 130 -9.53 15.74 -1.47
C TYR A 130 -8.77 14.40 -1.26
N ASN A 131 -9.10 13.37 -2.03
CA ASN A 131 -8.37 12.10 -1.95
C ASN A 131 -6.88 12.28 -2.26
N GLN A 132 -6.54 13.08 -3.26
CA GLN A 132 -5.16 13.40 -3.60
C GLN A 132 -4.46 14.17 -2.48
N MET A 133 -5.15 15.14 -1.85
CA MET A 133 -4.61 15.88 -0.70
C MET A 133 -4.26 14.93 0.45
N PHE A 134 -5.15 14.02 0.83
CA PHE A 134 -4.88 13.02 1.84
C PHE A 134 -3.73 12.08 1.43
N GLY A 135 -3.68 11.69 0.17
CA GLY A 135 -2.57 10.91 -0.38
C GLY A 135 -1.23 11.63 -0.25
N ASN A 136 -1.18 12.92 -0.59
CA ASN A 136 0.05 13.73 -0.46
C ASN A 136 0.50 13.88 0.99
N ILE A 137 -0.44 14.05 1.94
CA ILE A 137 -0.11 14.02 3.37
C ILE A 137 0.55 12.68 3.73
N GLY A 138 0.01 11.57 3.23
CA GLY A 138 0.60 10.24 3.43
C GLY A 138 2.00 10.10 2.84
N GLN A 139 2.25 10.69 1.66
CA GLN A 139 3.58 10.69 1.03
C GLN A 139 4.62 11.46 1.84
N VAL A 140 4.23 12.53 2.53
CA VAL A 140 5.12 13.29 3.42
C VAL A 140 5.36 12.56 4.74
N LEU A 141 4.31 12.04 5.36
CA LEU A 141 4.41 11.36 6.65
C LEU A 141 5.13 10.00 6.55
N GLY A 142 4.99 9.29 5.43
CA GLY A 142 5.60 7.97 5.24
C GLY A 142 7.10 7.95 5.48
N PRO A 143 7.91 8.70 4.71
CA PRO A 143 9.36 8.76 4.88
C PRO A 143 9.79 9.22 6.27
N PHE A 144 9.06 10.18 6.87
CA PHE A 144 9.34 10.67 8.20
C PHE A 144 9.17 9.56 9.25
N ILE A 145 8.06 8.81 9.20
CA ILE A 145 7.82 7.67 10.11
C ILE A 145 8.88 6.58 9.86
N GLY A 146 9.09 6.19 8.61
CA GLY A 146 10.02 5.13 8.26
C GLY A 146 11.46 5.41 8.70
N SER A 147 11.94 6.63 8.47
CA SER A 147 13.30 7.03 8.88
C SER A 147 13.46 7.05 10.40
N ASN A 148 12.49 7.60 11.14
CA ASN A 148 12.54 7.61 12.61
C ASN A 148 12.52 6.21 13.21
N VAL A 149 11.65 5.33 12.71
CA VAL A 149 11.60 3.92 13.14
C VAL A 149 12.94 3.21 12.84
N ALA A 150 13.53 3.45 11.67
CA ALA A 150 14.81 2.86 11.31
C ALA A 150 15.96 3.27 12.24
N VAL A 151 15.99 4.53 12.67
CA VAL A 151 17.01 5.05 13.59
C VAL A 151 16.87 4.47 14.99
N VAL A 152 15.64 4.33 15.49
CA VAL A 152 15.39 3.89 16.88
C VAL A 152 15.35 2.38 17.02
N LEU A 153 14.72 1.67 16.07
CA LEU A 153 14.40 0.25 16.18
C LEU A 153 15.11 -0.62 15.12
N GLY A 154 15.86 0.00 14.21
CA GLY A 154 16.56 -0.70 13.13
C GLY A 154 15.71 -0.90 11.87
N TYR A 155 16.37 -1.31 10.77
CA TYR A 155 15.76 -1.37 9.44
C TYR A 155 14.62 -2.40 9.32
N GLN A 156 14.75 -3.56 9.94
CA GLN A 156 13.73 -4.61 9.93
C GLN A 156 12.42 -4.15 10.57
N SER A 157 12.54 -3.35 11.64
CA SER A 157 11.38 -2.86 12.39
C SER A 157 10.50 -1.92 11.57
N VAL A 158 11.04 -1.26 10.55
CA VAL A 158 10.25 -0.44 9.64
C VAL A 158 9.20 -1.28 8.91
N PHE A 159 9.56 -2.49 8.48
CA PHE A 159 8.62 -3.40 7.81
C PHE A 159 7.55 -3.91 8.78
N TYR A 160 7.92 -4.22 10.04
CA TYR A 160 6.94 -4.62 11.06
C TYR A 160 6.00 -3.49 11.41
N VAL A 161 6.51 -2.28 11.64
CA VAL A 161 5.66 -1.10 11.93
C VAL A 161 4.75 -0.79 10.73
N THR A 162 5.29 -0.86 9.50
CA THR A 162 4.49 -0.66 8.28
C THR A 162 3.42 -1.74 8.14
N SER A 163 3.73 -3.00 8.45
CA SER A 163 2.72 -4.07 8.43
C SER A 163 1.61 -3.81 9.44
N MET A 164 1.95 -3.33 10.64
CA MET A 164 0.96 -2.97 11.66
C MET A 164 0.06 -1.80 11.22
N ILE A 165 0.63 -0.79 10.56
CA ILE A 165 -0.13 0.33 9.97
C ILE A 165 -1.11 -0.19 8.91
N VAL A 166 -0.68 -1.09 8.03
CA VAL A 166 -1.54 -1.73 7.01
C VAL A 166 -2.62 -2.58 7.66
N PHE A 167 -2.30 -3.31 8.73
CA PHE A 167 -3.27 -4.11 9.48
C PHE A 167 -4.34 -3.24 10.14
N VAL A 168 -3.95 -2.14 10.77
CA VAL A 168 -4.89 -1.15 11.32
C VAL A 168 -5.79 -0.60 10.22
N ASN A 169 -5.25 -0.31 9.04
CA ASN A 169 -6.03 0.14 7.89
C ASN A 169 -7.00 -0.94 7.38
N LEU A 170 -6.60 -2.20 7.40
CA LEU A 170 -7.49 -3.33 7.06
C LEU A 170 -8.68 -3.40 8.02
N VAL A 171 -8.41 -3.37 9.33
CA VAL A 171 -9.47 -3.38 10.37
C VAL A 171 -10.40 -2.17 10.21
N TRP A 172 -9.83 -0.98 10.03
CA TRP A 172 -10.57 0.25 9.76
C TRP A 172 -11.50 0.11 8.54
N SER A 173 -10.96 -0.39 7.43
CA SER A 173 -11.72 -0.61 6.19
C SER A 173 -12.83 -1.65 6.38
N LEU A 174 -12.59 -2.73 7.12
CA LEU A 174 -13.60 -3.73 7.45
C LEU A 174 -14.78 -3.11 8.23
N ILE A 175 -14.51 -2.26 9.21
CA ILE A 175 -15.54 -1.58 10.00
C ILE A 175 -16.39 -0.67 9.12
N ILE A 176 -15.74 0.13 8.25
CA ILE A 176 -16.43 1.04 7.34
C ILE A 176 -17.31 0.26 6.37
N PHE A 177 -16.79 -0.76 5.71
CA PHE A 177 -17.57 -1.52 4.72
C PHE A 177 -18.70 -2.33 5.35
N LYS A 178 -18.51 -2.88 6.57
CA LYS A 178 -19.59 -3.56 7.29
C LYS A 178 -20.77 -2.62 7.57
N LYS A 179 -20.50 -1.35 7.88
CA LYS A 179 -21.52 -0.33 8.06
C LYS A 179 -22.25 0.00 6.75
N TYR A 180 -21.53 0.06 5.62
CA TYR A 180 -22.09 0.35 4.30
C TYR A 180 -22.95 -0.79 3.75
N ILE A 181 -22.54 -2.04 3.93
CA ILE A 181 -23.31 -3.22 3.48
C ILE A 181 -24.63 -3.28 4.24
N LYS A 182 -24.62 -3.06 5.56
CA LYS A 182 -25.82 -3.08 6.39
C LYS A 182 -26.84 -1.98 6.05
N VAL A 183 -26.39 -0.86 5.51
CA VAL A 183 -27.26 0.25 5.06
C VAL A 183 -27.90 -0.07 3.69
N LYS A 184 -27.21 -0.81 2.83
CA LYS A 184 -27.72 -1.17 1.49
C LYS A 184 -28.75 -2.29 1.51
N ASP A 185 -28.77 -3.11 2.57
CA ASP A 185 -29.77 -4.18 2.78
C ASP A 185 -31.06 -3.64 3.44
N ILE A 186 -31.14 -2.33 3.75
CA ILE A 186 -32.30 -1.67 4.39
C ILE A 186 -33.06 -0.75 3.40
N VAL A 187 -32.50 -0.51 2.20
CA VAL A 187 -33.10 0.27 1.12
C VAL A 187 -33.38 -0.62 -0.09
#